data_c2f315ed6d1b03807c9046fe5725a102
#
_entry.id   c2f315ed6d1b03807c9046fe5725a102
#
_cell.length_a   1.000
_cell.length_b   1.000
_cell.length_c   1.000
_cell.angle_alpha   90.00
_cell.angle_beta   90.00
_cell.angle_gamma   90.00
#
_symmetry.space_group_name_H-M   'P 1'
#
loop_
_entity.id
_entity.type
_entity.pdbx_description
1 polymer ?
#
loop_
_entity_poly.entity_id
_entity_poly.type
_entity_poly.pdbx_seq_one_letter_code
_entity_poly.pdbx_strand_id
1 'polypeptide(L)'
;MLCSVTLRRTLLVCIALSFAAIDLVHKAFVPTEFHHARTPFVALIMGAVVSALVVLVPRVPSNAAAVGAGIACGGALGNLISLLVWSQGVPDPLVVAGTLHGVAFNLADLFAVAGDALLLSAVVLHGLRYRARLRESV
;
A
#
# COMPACT_ATOMS: atom_id res chain seq x y z
N MET A 1 0.35 7.21 25.66
CA MET A 1 -0.49 6.70 24.55
C MET A 1 -0.37 7.54 23.27
N LEU A 2 -0.47 8.87 23.31
CA LEU A 2 -0.33 9.75 22.13
C LEU A 2 1.03 9.60 21.41
N CYS A 3 2.14 9.53 22.16
CA CYS A 3 3.48 9.38 21.62
C CYS A 3 3.62 8.12 20.72
N SER A 4 3.02 7.00 21.13
CA SER A 4 3.09 5.75 20.36
C SER A 4 2.22 5.78 19.07
N VAL A 5 1.12 6.51 19.04
CA VAL A 5 0.29 6.71 17.84
C VAL A 5 1.05 7.58 16.83
N THR A 6 1.66 8.66 17.31
CA THR A 6 2.48 9.54 16.46
C THR A 6 3.64 8.78 15.84
N LEU A 7 4.38 7.99 16.62
CA LEU A 7 5.48 7.19 16.12
C LEU A 7 5.03 6.20 15.02
N ARG A 8 3.93 5.48 15.23
CA ARG A 8 3.39 4.56 14.21
C ARG A 8 2.91 5.29 12.95
N ARG A 9 2.33 6.49 13.09
CA ARG A 9 1.97 7.32 11.94
C ARG A 9 3.19 7.78 11.17
N THR A 10 4.23 8.26 11.84
CA THR A 10 5.48 8.63 11.19
C THR A 10 6.11 7.44 10.47
N LEU A 11 6.17 6.27 11.12
CA LEU A 11 6.66 5.04 10.51
C LEU A 11 5.88 4.69 9.23
N LEU A 12 4.55 4.68 9.30
CA LEU A 12 3.67 4.41 8.15
C LEU A 12 3.95 5.39 7.00
N VAL A 13 3.97 6.69 7.29
CA VAL A 13 4.16 7.73 6.27
C VAL A 13 5.56 7.64 5.64
N CYS A 14 6.62 7.46 6.44
CA CYS A 14 7.97 7.29 5.90
C CYS A 14 8.08 6.08 4.98
N ILE A 15 7.50 4.94 5.39
CA ILE A 15 7.47 3.73 4.56
C ILE A 15 6.67 3.99 3.28
N ALA A 16 5.48 4.61 3.36
CA ALA A 16 4.66 4.90 2.20
C ALA A 16 5.40 5.78 1.17
N LEU A 17 6.06 6.83 1.63
CA LEU A 17 6.84 7.71 0.75
C LEU A 17 8.03 6.97 0.11
N SER A 18 8.71 6.10 0.87
CA SER A 18 9.84 5.31 0.35
C SER A 18 9.38 4.34 -0.75
N PHE A 19 8.30 3.60 -0.53
CA PHE A 19 7.79 2.63 -1.50
C PHE A 19 7.18 3.32 -2.73
N ALA A 20 6.50 4.45 -2.57
CA ALA A 20 6.05 5.28 -3.68
C ALA A 20 7.23 5.79 -4.53
N ALA A 21 8.29 6.27 -3.88
CA ALA A 21 9.50 6.72 -4.58
C ALA A 21 10.16 5.58 -5.37
N ILE A 22 10.29 4.38 -4.78
CA ILE A 22 10.84 3.20 -5.45
C ILE A 22 10.03 2.86 -6.71
N ASP A 23 8.70 2.83 -6.61
CA ASP A 23 7.83 2.56 -7.76
C ASP A 23 7.97 3.62 -8.86
N LEU A 24 7.95 4.89 -8.50
CA LEU A 24 8.07 5.99 -9.45
C LEU A 24 9.43 6.02 -10.16
N VAL A 25 10.51 5.76 -9.41
CA VAL A 25 11.86 5.63 -9.99
C VAL A 25 11.91 4.45 -10.95
N HIS A 26 11.37 3.29 -10.58
CA HIS A 26 11.32 2.13 -11.47
C HIS A 26 10.57 2.46 -12.76
N LYS A 27 9.39 3.08 -12.67
CA LYS A 27 8.59 3.49 -13.84
C LYS A 27 9.30 4.52 -14.74
N ALA A 28 10.12 5.38 -14.16
CA ALA A 28 10.87 6.37 -14.91
C ALA A 28 12.06 5.77 -15.68
N PHE A 29 12.67 4.71 -15.16
CA PHE A 29 13.86 4.10 -15.77
C PHE A 29 13.57 2.87 -16.61
N VAL A 30 12.42 2.23 -16.45
CA VAL A 30 12.04 1.02 -17.21
C VAL A 30 10.94 1.38 -18.21
N PRO A 31 11.28 1.58 -19.50
CA PRO A 31 10.28 1.92 -20.50
C PRO A 31 9.31 0.76 -20.71
N THR A 32 8.05 1.10 -21.00
CA THR A 32 6.98 0.13 -21.28
C THR A 32 6.02 0.67 -22.32
N GLU A 33 5.44 -0.22 -23.11
CA GLU A 33 4.32 0.07 -23.99
C GLU A 33 2.96 -0.16 -23.28
N PHE A 34 2.98 -0.83 -22.14
CA PHE A 34 1.78 -1.16 -21.39
C PHE A 34 1.45 -0.07 -20.38
N HIS A 35 0.23 0.47 -20.51
CA HIS A 35 -0.30 1.48 -19.60
C HIS A 35 -1.76 1.13 -19.30
N HIS A 36 -2.18 1.27 -18.04
CA HIS A 36 -3.59 1.15 -17.73
C HIS A 36 -4.18 2.48 -17.26
N ALA A 37 -5.36 2.79 -17.80
CA ALA A 37 -6.12 3.96 -17.39
C ALA A 37 -6.89 3.68 -16.10
N ARG A 38 -6.93 4.67 -15.21
CA ARG A 38 -7.83 4.65 -14.05
C ARG A 38 -8.83 5.80 -14.17
N THR A 39 -10.07 5.53 -13.86
CA THR A 39 -11.08 6.59 -13.84
C THR A 39 -10.83 7.55 -12.67
N PRO A 40 -11.24 8.83 -12.77
CA PRO A 40 -11.15 9.76 -11.65
C PRO A 40 -11.84 9.24 -10.37
N PHE A 41 -12.91 8.47 -10.53
CA PHE A 41 -13.62 7.86 -9.42
C PHE A 41 -12.75 6.83 -8.67
N VAL A 42 -12.03 5.97 -9.40
CA VAL A 42 -11.10 5.01 -8.79
C VAL A 42 -9.96 5.73 -8.08
N ALA A 43 -9.41 6.79 -8.68
CA ALA A 43 -8.37 7.61 -8.05
C ALA A 43 -8.86 8.26 -6.74
N LEU A 44 -10.11 8.75 -6.73
CA LEU A 44 -10.73 9.30 -5.52
C LEU A 44 -10.87 8.25 -4.41
N ILE A 45 -11.36 7.05 -4.74
CA ILE A 45 -11.47 5.94 -3.79
C ILE A 45 -10.09 5.57 -3.24
N MET A 46 -9.08 5.44 -4.09
CA MET A 46 -7.71 5.13 -3.66
C MET A 46 -7.19 6.20 -2.68
N GLY A 47 -7.39 7.48 -2.98
CA GLY A 47 -7.00 8.59 -2.09
C GLY A 47 -7.74 8.54 -0.74
N ALA A 48 -9.03 8.22 -0.75
CA ALA A 48 -9.83 8.06 0.47
C ALA A 48 -9.34 6.88 1.32
N VAL A 49 -9.04 5.74 0.71
CA VAL A 49 -8.50 4.55 1.41
C VAL A 49 -7.14 4.85 2.02
N VAL A 50 -6.21 5.46 1.28
CA VAL A 50 -4.91 5.89 1.80
C VAL A 50 -5.08 6.81 3.01
N SER A 51 -5.95 7.80 2.90
CA SER A 51 -6.25 8.74 4.00
C SER A 51 -6.80 8.01 5.24
N ALA A 52 -7.73 7.08 5.03
CA ALA A 52 -8.29 6.27 6.10
C ALA A 52 -7.22 5.41 6.79
N LEU A 53 -6.33 4.77 6.03
CA LEU A 53 -5.24 3.95 6.58
C LEU A 53 -4.27 4.79 7.41
N VAL A 54 -3.87 5.97 6.95
CA VAL A 54 -2.98 6.90 7.67
C VAL A 54 -3.60 7.41 8.97
N VAL A 55 -4.93 7.54 9.00
CA VAL A 55 -5.65 8.02 10.19
C VAL A 55 -5.95 6.89 11.17
N LEU A 56 -6.39 5.73 10.68
CA LEU A 56 -6.94 4.66 11.52
C LEU A 56 -5.89 3.66 11.99
N VAL A 57 -5.02 3.18 11.10
CA VAL A 57 -4.06 2.11 11.41
C VAL A 57 -3.10 2.46 12.54
N PRO A 58 -2.58 3.70 12.69
CA PRO A 58 -1.72 4.04 13.82
C PRO A 58 -2.36 3.89 15.20
N ARG A 59 -3.71 3.81 15.28
CA ARG A 59 -4.45 3.56 16.52
C ARG A 59 -4.39 2.09 16.95
N VAL A 60 -4.14 1.17 16.01
CA VAL A 60 -3.89 -0.25 16.34
C VAL A 60 -2.51 -0.35 16.99
N PRO A 61 -2.37 -0.96 18.18
CA PRO A 61 -1.08 -1.05 18.89
C PRO A 61 -0.19 -2.17 18.29
N SER A 62 0.09 -2.06 16.98
CA SER A 62 0.93 -2.98 16.21
C SER A 62 1.81 -2.21 15.23
N ASN A 63 3.12 -2.29 15.40
CA ASN A 63 4.07 -1.71 14.44
C ASN A 63 4.04 -2.47 13.11
N ALA A 64 3.78 -3.79 13.13
CA ALA A 64 3.66 -4.58 11.90
C ALA A 64 2.45 -4.13 11.07
N ALA A 65 1.32 -3.76 11.71
CA ALA A 65 0.18 -3.18 11.00
C ALA A 65 0.54 -1.82 10.37
N ALA A 66 1.29 -0.97 11.07
CA ALA A 66 1.74 0.31 10.53
C ALA A 66 2.70 0.13 9.34
N VAL A 67 3.60 -0.87 9.41
CA VAL A 67 4.50 -1.24 8.29
C VAL A 67 3.70 -1.72 7.09
N GLY A 68 2.78 -2.70 7.28
CA GLY A 68 1.95 -3.22 6.20
C GLY A 68 1.12 -2.13 5.52
N ALA A 69 0.45 -1.28 6.32
CA ALA A 69 -0.29 -0.14 5.78
C ALA A 69 0.62 0.86 5.05
N GLY A 70 1.84 1.09 5.53
CA GLY A 70 2.82 1.96 4.86
C GLY A 70 3.20 1.43 3.48
N ILE A 71 3.46 0.12 3.36
CA ILE A 71 3.79 -0.51 2.08
C ILE A 71 2.59 -0.43 1.11
N ALA A 72 1.39 -0.77 1.56
CA ALA A 72 0.16 -0.68 0.75
C ALA A 72 -0.13 0.76 0.31
N CYS A 73 -0.04 1.73 1.23
CA CYS A 73 -0.18 3.15 0.90
C CYS A 73 0.88 3.62 -0.10
N GLY A 74 2.12 3.12 0.00
CA GLY A 74 3.19 3.42 -0.94
C GLY A 74 2.86 2.98 -2.35
N GLY A 75 2.35 1.75 -2.52
CA GLY A 75 1.84 1.27 -3.80
C GLY A 75 0.71 2.13 -4.34
N ALA A 76 -0.31 2.40 -3.51
CA ALA A 76 -1.43 3.26 -3.92
C ALA A 76 -0.98 4.66 -4.33
N LEU A 77 -0.09 5.29 -3.56
CA LEU A 77 0.46 6.62 -3.86
C LEU A 77 1.28 6.60 -5.16
N GLY A 78 2.13 5.59 -5.37
CA GLY A 78 2.89 5.43 -6.62
C GLY A 78 1.97 5.43 -7.84
N ASN A 79 0.90 4.65 -7.80
CA ASN A 79 -0.10 4.63 -8.87
C ASN A 79 -0.88 5.95 -8.99
N LEU A 80 -1.27 6.60 -7.88
CA LEU A 80 -1.94 7.90 -7.91
C LEU A 80 -1.07 9.00 -8.52
N ILE A 81 0.21 9.07 -8.13
CA ILE A 81 1.15 10.05 -8.67
C ILE A 81 1.40 9.77 -10.15
N SER A 82 1.47 8.50 -10.55
CA SER A 82 1.64 8.11 -11.94
C SER A 82 0.55 8.69 -12.84
N LEU A 83 -0.70 8.77 -12.37
CA LEU A 83 -1.81 9.38 -13.12
C LEU A 83 -1.63 10.88 -13.38
N LEU A 84 -0.82 11.56 -12.56
CA LEU A 84 -0.52 12.98 -12.71
C LEU A 84 0.72 13.22 -13.60
N VAL A 85 1.63 12.26 -13.66
CA VAL A 85 2.92 12.38 -14.35
C VAL A 85 2.87 11.86 -15.78
N TRP A 86 2.18 10.72 -16.00
CA TRP A 86 2.12 10.07 -17.32
C TRP A 86 0.75 10.29 -17.98
N SER A 87 0.74 10.96 -19.12
CA SER A 87 -0.50 11.26 -19.88
C SER A 87 -1.19 10.01 -20.47
N GLN A 88 -0.43 8.92 -20.66
CA GLN A 88 -0.93 7.65 -21.19
C GLN A 88 -1.56 6.76 -20.11
N GLY A 89 -1.50 7.16 -18.85
CA GLY A 89 -1.95 6.37 -17.72
C GLY A 89 -0.79 5.83 -16.87
N VAL A 90 -1.10 4.85 -16.02
CA VAL A 90 -0.09 4.25 -15.14
C VAL A 90 0.78 3.27 -15.92
N PRO A 91 2.12 3.46 -15.96
CA PRO A 91 3.04 2.54 -16.64
C PRO A 91 3.11 1.19 -15.93
N ASP A 92 3.07 0.09 -16.69
CA ASP A 92 3.18 -1.30 -16.23
C ASP A 92 4.38 -1.99 -16.86
N PRO A 93 5.61 -1.75 -16.37
CA PRO A 93 6.82 -2.25 -16.98
C PRO A 93 7.12 -3.74 -16.71
N LEU A 94 6.41 -4.37 -15.78
CA LEU A 94 6.58 -5.78 -15.48
C LEU A 94 5.55 -6.61 -16.24
N VAL A 95 6.01 -7.57 -17.04
CA VAL A 95 5.13 -8.42 -17.85
C VAL A 95 5.39 -9.88 -17.52
N VAL A 96 4.33 -10.60 -17.15
CA VAL A 96 4.36 -12.06 -17.08
C VAL A 96 3.68 -12.61 -18.32
N ALA A 97 4.47 -13.28 -19.17
CA ALA A 97 3.94 -13.96 -20.35
C ALA A 97 3.08 -15.16 -19.91
N GLY A 98 1.80 -15.12 -20.24
CA GLY A 98 0.87 -16.21 -19.99
C GLY A 98 0.48 -16.94 -21.28
N THR A 99 -0.20 -18.08 -21.15
CA THR A 99 -0.58 -18.95 -22.27
C THR A 99 -1.61 -18.34 -23.23
N LEU A 100 -2.38 -17.34 -22.83
CA LEU A 100 -3.42 -16.71 -23.64
C LEU A 100 -3.32 -15.18 -23.68
N HIS A 101 -3.04 -14.53 -22.55
CA HIS A 101 -2.87 -13.08 -22.47
C HIS A 101 -1.85 -12.79 -21.36
N GLY A 102 -0.76 -12.09 -21.70
CA GLY A 102 0.20 -11.62 -20.70
C GLY A 102 -0.47 -10.64 -19.72
N VAL A 103 -0.03 -10.65 -18.47
CA VAL A 103 -0.45 -9.67 -17.46
C VAL A 103 0.67 -8.67 -17.29
N ALA A 104 0.37 -7.40 -17.55
CA ALA A 104 1.27 -6.30 -17.26
C ALA A 104 0.90 -5.68 -15.90
N PHE A 105 1.91 -5.34 -15.09
CA PHE A 105 1.75 -4.74 -13.78
C PHE A 105 2.99 -3.92 -13.41
N ASN A 106 2.97 -3.27 -12.27
CA ASN A 106 4.08 -2.45 -11.77
C ASN A 106 4.43 -2.78 -10.31
N LEU A 107 5.50 -2.19 -9.80
CA LEU A 107 5.92 -2.43 -8.40
C LEU A 107 4.86 -1.96 -7.40
N ALA A 108 4.11 -0.90 -7.70
CA ALA A 108 3.05 -0.42 -6.84
C ALA A 108 1.96 -1.48 -6.59
N ASP A 109 1.62 -2.28 -7.61
CA ASP A 109 0.63 -3.35 -7.48
C ASP A 109 1.16 -4.47 -6.55
N LEU A 110 2.44 -4.82 -6.66
CA LEU A 110 3.09 -5.77 -5.76
C LEU A 110 3.14 -5.23 -4.32
N PHE A 111 3.46 -3.95 -4.15
CA PHE A 111 3.49 -3.31 -2.84
C PHE A 111 2.10 -3.25 -2.20
N ALA A 112 1.06 -2.95 -2.98
CA ALA A 112 -0.31 -2.99 -2.49
C ALA A 112 -0.66 -4.38 -1.95
N VAL A 113 -0.47 -5.44 -2.75
CA VAL A 113 -0.78 -6.82 -2.34
C VAL A 113 0.04 -7.26 -1.13
N ALA A 114 1.36 -7.02 -1.14
CA ALA A 114 2.23 -7.42 -0.03
C ALA A 114 1.92 -6.63 1.25
N GLY A 115 1.68 -5.33 1.12
CA GLY A 115 1.32 -4.45 2.23
C GLY A 115 -0.03 -4.84 2.87
N ASP A 116 -1.03 -5.11 2.05
CA ASP A 116 -2.35 -5.56 2.52
C ASP A 116 -2.27 -6.91 3.22
N ALA A 117 -1.52 -7.87 2.67
CA ALA A 117 -1.32 -9.17 3.30
C ALA A 117 -0.66 -9.03 4.69
N LEU A 118 0.37 -8.19 4.81
CA LEU A 118 1.03 -7.93 6.08
C LEU A 118 0.11 -7.19 7.06
N LEU A 119 -0.61 -6.19 6.61
CA LEU A 119 -1.57 -5.44 7.42
C LEU A 119 -2.65 -6.36 8.00
N LEU A 120 -3.31 -7.13 7.14
CA LEU A 120 -4.37 -8.05 7.54
C LEU A 120 -3.85 -9.11 8.52
N SER A 121 -2.70 -9.71 8.23
CA SER A 121 -2.06 -10.68 9.12
C SER A 121 -1.76 -10.08 10.50
N ALA A 122 -1.20 -8.86 10.54
CA ALA A 122 -0.86 -8.18 11.78
C ALA A 122 -2.11 -7.83 12.61
N VAL A 123 -3.20 -7.39 11.97
CA VAL A 123 -4.46 -7.07 12.64
C VAL A 123 -5.12 -8.32 13.21
N VAL A 124 -5.18 -9.42 12.43
CA VAL A 124 -5.75 -10.69 12.88
C VAL A 124 -4.95 -11.25 14.06
N LEU A 125 -3.63 -11.31 13.96
CA LEU A 125 -2.77 -11.79 15.05
C LEU A 125 -2.90 -10.94 16.31
N HIS A 126 -3.02 -9.61 16.16
CA HIS A 126 -3.26 -8.72 17.28
C HIS A 126 -4.61 -9.02 17.97
N GLY A 127 -5.66 -9.18 17.19
CA GLY A 127 -7.00 -9.53 17.70
C GLY A 127 -7.04 -10.87 18.42
N LEU A 128 -6.37 -11.90 17.88
CA LEU A 128 -6.29 -13.22 18.51
C LEU A 128 -5.55 -13.16 19.86
N ARG A 129 -4.41 -12.46 19.93
CA ARG A 129 -3.65 -12.26 21.17
C ARG A 129 -4.45 -11.50 22.22
N TYR A 130 -5.22 -10.49 21.81
CA TYR A 130 -6.08 -9.74 22.71
C TYR A 130 -7.18 -10.62 23.30
N ARG A 131 -7.84 -11.44 22.48
CA ARG A 131 -8.87 -12.40 22.94
C ARG A 131 -8.30 -13.46 23.90
N ALA A 132 -7.09 -13.98 23.64
CA ALA A 132 -6.45 -14.94 24.53
C ALA A 132 -6.23 -14.35 25.93
N ARG A 133 -5.69 -13.13 26.02
CA ARG A 133 -5.48 -12.44 27.30
C ARG A 133 -6.77 -12.23 28.11
N LEU A 134 -7.88 -11.91 27.43
CA LEU A 134 -9.18 -11.73 28.12
C LEU A 134 -9.69 -13.05 28.73
N ARG A 135 -9.41 -14.20 28.10
CA ARG A 135 -9.80 -15.51 28.62
C ARG A 135 -8.97 -15.95 29.83
N GLU A 136 -7.71 -15.53 29.90
CA GLU A 136 -6.82 -15.85 31.02
C GLU A 136 -7.11 -14.99 32.28
N SER A 137 -7.82 -13.86 32.10
CA SER A 137 -8.16 -12.92 33.19
C SER A 137 -9.51 -13.19 33.85
N VAL A 138 -10.26 -14.21 33.42
CA VAL A 138 -11.53 -14.70 33.98
C VAL A 138 -11.33 -16.02 34.67
#